data_84c0a38ef7f455739f25f9fd3800bc30
#
_entry.id   84c0a38ef7f455739f25f9fd3800bc30
#
_cell.length_a   1.000
_cell.length_b   1.000
_cell.length_c   1.000
_cell.angle_alpha   90.00
_cell.angle_beta   90.00
_cell.angle_gamma   90.00
#
_symmetry.space_group_name_H-M   'P 1'
#
loop_
_entity.id
_entity.type
_entity.pdbx_description
1 polymer ?
#
loop_
_entity_poly.entity_id
_entity_poly.type
_entity_poly.pdbx_seq_one_letter_code
_entity_poly.pdbx_strand_id
1 'polypeptide(L)'
;MSNAGFVHLHVHSAYSLLKGSMKIAKLAELAKADRQPALALTDTDNMFGGLEFSDKLSGYGIQPIVGLELGIDFGDQDPNSRHGALATPARIVLLAAREQGYRSLMRLNSRAFLETPVNQVPHVKLEWLEGETDGVIALTGGPDGPISLAMLTDPALAAQRCERLQQAFGDRLYVELQRHGTEAERRAEGGLIDLAYDKGLPLVATNEPHFASTEDYEAHDALLCIASGKLIAETDRVQFTPDHRFKTRAEMAVLFADLPEALASTVEIAQRCAYRPLTRKPILPLFTVGASVSXXXXXXXXXXXXXXXXQPPPKRPSCAARPSRASPSGSACTACRRGRPRRTTTSDSPSSSTSSPA
;
A
#
# COMPACT_ATOMS: atom_id res chain seq x y z
N MET A 1 -20.03 29.44 0.92
CA MET A 1 -19.37 28.12 0.99
C MET A 1 -17.93 28.29 0.51
N SER A 2 -16.95 27.94 1.33
CA SER A 2 -15.55 28.02 0.89
C SER A 2 -15.36 27.01 -0.25
N ASN A 3 -14.88 27.50 -1.37
CA ASN A 3 -14.53 26.60 -2.50
C ASN A 3 -13.54 25.54 -1.98
N ALA A 4 -13.87 24.26 -2.15
CA ALA A 4 -13.00 23.19 -1.70
C ALA A 4 -11.62 23.27 -2.35
N GLY A 5 -11.59 23.71 -3.61
CA GLY A 5 -10.36 23.99 -4.36
C GLY A 5 -9.58 22.76 -4.75
N PHE A 6 -9.30 21.88 -3.79
CA PHE A 6 -8.46 20.69 -4.01
C PHE A 6 -8.73 19.63 -2.93
N VAL A 7 -8.61 18.36 -3.30
CA VAL A 7 -8.68 17.20 -2.39
C VAL A 7 -7.52 16.26 -2.71
N HIS A 8 -6.78 15.82 -1.70
CA HIS A 8 -5.73 14.82 -1.89
C HIS A 8 -6.36 13.45 -2.19
N LEU A 9 -6.06 12.89 -3.37
CA LEU A 9 -6.61 11.62 -3.84
C LEU A 9 -5.59 10.49 -3.94
N HIS A 10 -4.29 10.79 -3.84
CA HIS A 10 -3.21 9.82 -3.87
C HIS A 10 -2.33 10.10 -2.64
N VAL A 11 -2.46 9.30 -1.58
CA VAL A 11 -1.82 9.56 -0.28
C VAL A 11 -1.37 8.25 0.35
N HIS A 12 -0.14 8.23 0.86
CA HIS A 12 0.43 7.06 1.54
C HIS A 12 0.50 7.27 3.05
N SER A 13 0.11 6.25 3.79
CA SER A 13 0.32 6.20 5.23
C SER A 13 1.50 5.28 5.57
N ALA A 14 1.75 5.11 6.88
CA ALA A 14 2.74 4.14 7.37
C ALA A 14 2.36 2.68 7.04
N TYR A 15 1.15 2.43 6.55
CA TYR A 15 0.76 1.11 6.03
C TYR A 15 1.30 0.84 4.61
N SER A 16 1.78 1.87 3.90
CA SER A 16 2.67 1.69 2.73
C SER A 16 4.05 1.33 3.28
N LEU A 17 4.21 0.04 3.63
CA LEU A 17 5.34 -0.44 4.43
C LEU A 17 6.68 -0.09 3.78
N LEU A 18 7.55 0.54 4.55
CA LEU A 18 8.89 0.97 4.13
C LEU A 18 8.90 2.06 3.04
N LYS A 19 7.71 2.65 2.73
CA LYS A 19 7.57 3.77 1.79
C LYS A 19 7.00 5.00 2.48
N GLY A 20 5.85 4.86 3.15
CA GLY A 20 5.18 5.97 3.82
C GLY A 20 5.56 6.06 5.30
N SER A 21 5.64 7.29 5.82
CA SER A 21 5.99 7.51 7.24
C SER A 21 4.83 8.08 8.06
N MET A 22 3.73 8.50 7.43
CA MET A 22 2.63 9.17 8.11
C MET A 22 1.64 8.19 8.75
N LYS A 23 1.48 8.27 10.06
CA LYS A 23 0.41 7.52 10.75
C LYS A 23 -0.95 8.13 10.38
N ILE A 24 -2.02 7.29 10.42
CA ILE A 24 -3.40 7.73 10.13
C ILE A 24 -3.80 8.96 10.98
N ALA A 25 -3.40 8.97 12.25
CA ALA A 25 -3.70 10.11 13.13
C ALA A 25 -3.07 11.40 12.62
N LYS A 26 -1.81 11.34 12.14
CA LYS A 26 -1.11 12.51 11.61
C LYS A 26 -1.76 13.01 10.31
N LEU A 27 -2.13 12.09 9.41
CA LEU A 27 -2.87 12.43 8.17
C LEU A 27 -4.18 13.17 8.50
N ALA A 28 -4.92 12.67 9.50
CA ALA A 28 -6.18 13.29 9.91
C ALA A 28 -5.97 14.71 10.50
N GLU A 29 -4.88 14.90 11.26
CA GLU A 29 -4.50 16.21 11.80
C GLU A 29 -4.14 17.21 10.69
N LEU A 30 -3.33 16.77 9.71
CA LEU A 30 -2.93 17.59 8.57
C LEU A 30 -4.16 17.99 7.74
N ALA A 31 -5.04 17.05 7.44
CA ALA A 31 -6.27 17.29 6.69
C ALA A 31 -7.17 18.30 7.43
N LYS A 32 -7.30 18.14 8.76
CA LYS A 32 -8.09 19.06 9.60
C LYS A 32 -7.49 20.46 9.60
N ALA A 33 -6.16 20.56 9.78
CA ALA A 33 -5.46 21.85 9.81
C ALA A 33 -5.63 22.61 8.49
N ASP A 34 -5.59 21.90 7.36
CA ASP A 34 -5.77 22.46 6.03
C ASP A 34 -7.26 22.61 5.65
N ARG A 35 -8.18 22.20 6.53
CA ARG A 35 -9.63 22.23 6.29
C ARG A 35 -10.02 21.44 5.01
N GLN A 36 -9.38 20.30 4.79
CA GLN A 36 -9.74 19.42 3.68
C GLN A 36 -11.17 18.90 3.86
N PRO A 37 -12.04 19.00 2.83
CA PRO A 37 -13.39 18.44 2.94
C PRO A 37 -13.41 16.92 2.87
N ALA A 38 -12.42 16.34 2.19
CA ALA A 38 -12.24 14.91 2.00
C ALA A 38 -10.75 14.60 1.90
N LEU A 39 -10.38 13.35 2.08
CA LEU A 39 -9.00 12.87 1.92
C LEU A 39 -9.06 11.41 1.49
N ALA A 40 -8.22 11.03 0.52
CA ALA A 40 -8.08 9.62 0.15
C ALA A 40 -6.91 8.97 0.90
N LEU A 41 -6.99 7.64 1.03
CA LEU A 41 -5.91 6.78 1.47
C LEU A 41 -5.70 5.72 0.40
N THR A 42 -4.50 5.66 -0.17
CA THR A 42 -4.17 4.79 -1.30
C THR A 42 -2.83 4.08 -1.06
N ASP A 43 -2.75 3.38 0.06
CA ASP A 43 -1.52 2.68 0.43
C ASP A 43 -1.13 1.65 -0.63
N THR A 44 0.19 1.44 -0.78
CA THR A 44 0.77 0.53 -1.77
C THR A 44 0.42 -0.92 -1.44
N ASP A 45 -0.24 -1.60 -2.37
CA ASP A 45 -0.55 -3.03 -2.34
C ASP A 45 -1.33 -3.48 -1.11
N ASN A 46 -2.06 -2.59 -0.42
CA ASN A 46 -2.87 -3.01 0.72
C ASN A 46 -3.94 -1.97 1.10
N MET A 47 -4.91 -2.42 1.90
CA MET A 47 -6.00 -1.58 2.43
C MET A 47 -6.05 -1.69 3.96
N PHE A 48 -4.91 -1.95 4.62
CA PHE A 48 -4.85 -2.24 6.05
C PHE A 48 -5.38 -1.08 6.91
N GLY A 49 -5.05 0.15 6.52
CA GLY A 49 -5.46 1.35 7.23
C GLY A 49 -6.90 1.80 6.99
N GLY A 50 -7.61 1.18 6.02
CA GLY A 50 -8.89 1.72 5.53
C GLY A 50 -9.96 1.95 6.59
N LEU A 51 -10.14 1.02 7.52
CA LEU A 51 -11.16 1.16 8.58
C LEU A 51 -10.75 2.20 9.63
N GLU A 52 -9.50 2.15 10.09
CA GLU A 52 -8.97 3.14 11.04
C GLU A 52 -9.07 4.56 10.45
N PHE A 53 -8.70 4.70 9.18
CA PHE A 53 -8.76 5.96 8.44
C PHE A 53 -10.20 6.47 8.34
N SER A 54 -11.14 5.58 7.97
CA SER A 54 -12.56 5.91 7.85
C SER A 54 -13.12 6.45 9.16
N ASP A 55 -12.87 5.75 10.26
CA ASP A 55 -13.39 6.16 11.58
C ASP A 55 -12.73 7.46 12.06
N LYS A 56 -11.42 7.61 11.87
CA LYS A 56 -10.67 8.79 12.34
C LYS A 56 -11.11 10.06 11.61
N LEU A 57 -11.19 10.02 10.27
CA LEU A 57 -11.57 11.20 9.47
C LEU A 57 -13.03 11.59 9.72
N SER A 58 -13.92 10.60 9.77
CA SER A 58 -15.34 10.86 10.07
C SER A 58 -15.50 11.57 11.41
N GLY A 59 -14.68 11.21 12.40
CA GLY A 59 -14.66 11.88 13.71
C GLY A 59 -14.28 13.35 13.64
N TYR A 60 -13.58 13.77 12.59
CA TYR A 60 -13.23 15.17 12.35
C TYR A 60 -14.18 15.86 11.36
N GLY A 61 -15.19 15.15 10.85
CA GLY A 61 -16.12 15.68 9.85
C GLY A 61 -15.51 15.78 8.46
N ILE A 62 -14.45 14.99 8.19
CA ILE A 62 -13.79 14.92 6.89
C ILE A 62 -14.23 13.62 6.21
N GLN A 63 -14.59 13.70 4.92
CA GLN A 63 -15.01 12.52 4.16
C GLN A 63 -13.79 11.63 3.86
N PRO A 64 -13.77 10.36 4.36
CA PRO A 64 -12.70 9.44 3.97
C PRO A 64 -13.01 8.79 2.61
N ILE A 65 -12.00 8.69 1.76
CA ILE A 65 -12.05 7.99 0.48
C ILE A 65 -11.04 6.85 0.59
N VAL A 66 -11.51 5.61 0.46
CA VAL A 66 -10.62 4.46 0.56
C VAL A 66 -10.27 3.95 -0.84
N GLY A 67 -9.00 3.76 -1.07
CA GLY A 67 -8.47 3.22 -2.30
C GLY A 67 -7.22 2.41 -2.04
N LEU A 68 -6.48 2.11 -3.09
CA LEU A 68 -5.15 1.54 -3.01
C LEU A 68 -4.37 1.84 -4.29
N GLU A 69 -3.06 1.91 -4.15
CA GLU A 69 -2.12 1.92 -5.26
C GLU A 69 -1.75 0.46 -5.55
N LEU A 70 -1.88 0.01 -6.80
CA LEU A 70 -1.72 -1.39 -7.15
C LEU A 70 -0.89 -1.55 -8.43
N GLY A 71 0.00 -2.55 -8.42
CA GLY A 71 0.76 -2.92 -9.61
C GLY A 71 -0.15 -3.46 -10.71
N ILE A 72 0.11 -3.11 -11.98
CA ILE A 72 -0.67 -3.60 -13.11
C ILE A 72 0.24 -4.10 -14.23
N ASP A 73 -0.10 -5.26 -14.77
CA ASP A 73 0.57 -5.88 -15.93
C ASP A 73 -0.38 -5.86 -17.12
N PHE A 74 0.08 -5.23 -18.21
CA PHE A 74 -0.68 -5.14 -19.47
C PHE A 74 -0.47 -6.35 -20.38
N GLY A 75 0.46 -7.25 -20.04
CA GLY A 75 0.82 -8.39 -20.87
C GLY A 75 1.54 -7.99 -22.17
N ASP A 76 2.06 -6.77 -22.24
CA ASP A 76 2.70 -6.22 -23.42
C ASP A 76 4.24 -6.13 -23.31
N GLN A 77 4.79 -6.64 -22.22
CA GLN A 77 6.24 -6.67 -22.03
C GLN A 77 6.85 -7.91 -22.70
N ASP A 78 8.02 -7.74 -23.33
CA ASP A 78 8.74 -8.86 -23.92
C ASP A 78 9.27 -9.78 -22.80
N PRO A 79 8.78 -11.01 -22.73
CA PRO A 79 9.24 -11.94 -21.69
C PRO A 79 10.71 -12.32 -21.79
N ASN A 80 11.33 -12.07 -22.95
CA ASN A 80 12.76 -12.35 -23.18
C ASN A 80 13.65 -11.14 -22.90
N SER A 81 13.09 -9.98 -22.56
CA SER A 81 13.91 -8.83 -22.20
C SER A 81 14.68 -9.12 -20.91
N ARG A 82 15.91 -8.63 -20.86
CA ARG A 82 16.78 -8.85 -19.66
C ARG A 82 16.16 -8.34 -18.36
N HIS A 83 15.16 -7.48 -18.46
CA HIS A 83 14.48 -6.86 -17.32
C HIS A 83 13.04 -7.35 -17.16
N GLY A 84 12.52 -8.17 -18.09
CA GLY A 84 11.11 -8.52 -18.17
C GLY A 84 10.55 -9.26 -16.95
N ALA A 85 11.34 -10.19 -16.39
CA ALA A 85 10.86 -11.03 -15.27
C ALA A 85 11.01 -10.36 -13.89
N LEU A 86 11.82 -9.28 -13.81
CA LEU A 86 12.13 -8.61 -12.55
C LEU A 86 11.73 -7.14 -12.55
N ALA A 87 11.12 -6.67 -13.64
CA ALA A 87 10.67 -5.27 -13.72
C ALA A 87 9.58 -5.02 -12.67
N THR A 88 9.71 -3.91 -11.97
CA THR A 88 8.64 -3.45 -11.07
C THR A 88 7.40 -3.13 -11.91
N PRO A 89 6.24 -3.70 -11.61
CA PRO A 89 5.04 -3.40 -12.38
C PRO A 89 4.66 -1.92 -12.24
N ALA A 90 4.16 -1.35 -13.32
CA ALA A 90 3.62 0.01 -13.31
C ALA A 90 2.46 0.12 -12.31
N ARG A 91 2.22 1.30 -11.78
CA ARG A 91 1.27 1.52 -10.69
C ARG A 91 0.03 2.29 -11.17
N ILE A 92 -1.16 1.87 -10.72
CA ILE A 92 -2.40 2.63 -10.90
C ILE A 92 -3.04 2.86 -9.52
N VAL A 93 -3.77 3.96 -9.41
CA VAL A 93 -4.51 4.27 -8.18
C VAL A 93 -5.98 3.96 -8.41
N LEU A 94 -6.57 3.19 -7.51
CA LEU A 94 -7.97 2.77 -7.58
C LEU A 94 -8.70 3.27 -6.33
N LEU A 95 -9.81 4.00 -6.54
CA LEU A 95 -10.60 4.60 -5.45
C LEU A 95 -11.98 3.95 -5.41
N ALA A 96 -12.45 3.60 -4.22
CA ALA A 96 -13.78 3.03 -4.03
C ALA A 96 -14.85 4.14 -4.01
N ALA A 97 -15.60 4.28 -5.08
CA ALA A 97 -16.71 5.23 -5.14
C ALA A 97 -17.97 4.69 -4.44
N ARG A 98 -18.14 3.35 -4.43
CA ARG A 98 -19.32 2.66 -3.84
C ARG A 98 -18.87 1.40 -3.12
N GLU A 99 -19.77 0.79 -2.34
CA GLU A 99 -19.50 -0.48 -1.63
C GLU A 99 -19.03 -1.58 -2.59
N GLN A 100 -19.63 -1.67 -3.77
CA GLN A 100 -19.25 -2.66 -4.78
C GLN A 100 -17.77 -2.46 -5.18
N GLY A 101 -17.36 -1.21 -5.43
CA GLY A 101 -15.96 -0.89 -5.74
C GLY A 101 -15.01 -1.29 -4.60
N TYR A 102 -15.37 -0.99 -3.35
CA TYR A 102 -14.56 -1.40 -2.20
C TYR A 102 -14.38 -2.92 -2.16
N ARG A 103 -15.45 -3.69 -2.45
CA ARG A 103 -15.38 -5.16 -2.51
C ARG A 103 -14.48 -5.63 -3.67
N SER A 104 -14.56 -4.95 -4.82
CA SER A 104 -13.69 -5.23 -5.97
C SER A 104 -12.22 -4.99 -5.62
N LEU A 105 -11.91 -3.85 -4.95
CA LEU A 105 -10.53 -3.57 -4.51
C LEU A 105 -9.99 -4.66 -3.60
N MET A 106 -10.81 -5.14 -2.65
CA MET A 106 -10.39 -6.25 -1.76
C MET A 106 -10.08 -7.52 -2.56
N ARG A 107 -10.92 -7.86 -3.57
CA ARG A 107 -10.70 -9.05 -4.40
C ARG A 107 -9.45 -8.90 -5.26
N LEU A 108 -9.31 -7.76 -5.94
CA LEU A 108 -8.15 -7.48 -6.80
C LEU A 108 -6.85 -7.54 -5.99
N ASN A 109 -6.84 -6.90 -4.81
CA ASN A 109 -5.67 -6.92 -3.94
C ASN A 109 -5.34 -8.35 -3.48
N SER A 110 -6.36 -9.12 -3.09
CA SER A 110 -6.16 -10.53 -2.70
C SER A 110 -5.60 -11.36 -3.85
N ARG A 111 -6.14 -11.18 -5.06
CA ARG A 111 -5.66 -11.88 -6.26
C ARG A 111 -4.20 -11.53 -6.55
N ALA A 112 -3.84 -10.25 -6.42
CA ALA A 112 -2.46 -9.81 -6.66
C ALA A 112 -1.47 -10.59 -5.80
N PHE A 113 -1.82 -10.86 -4.52
CA PHE A 113 -0.93 -11.63 -3.63
C PHE A 113 -1.02 -13.14 -3.82
N LEU A 114 -2.19 -13.66 -4.18
CA LEU A 114 -2.42 -15.11 -4.27
C LEU A 114 -2.00 -15.68 -5.63
N GLU A 115 -2.09 -14.89 -6.69
CA GLU A 115 -1.88 -15.39 -8.06
C GLU A 115 -0.57 -14.91 -8.70
N THR A 116 0.06 -13.85 -8.17
CA THR A 116 1.40 -13.42 -8.62
C THR A 116 2.45 -14.42 -8.09
N PRO A 117 3.39 -14.85 -8.93
CA PRO A 117 4.49 -15.70 -8.47
C PRO A 117 5.28 -15.06 -7.33
N VAL A 118 5.74 -15.88 -6.37
CA VAL A 118 6.40 -15.44 -5.12
C VAL A 118 7.65 -14.58 -5.37
N ASN A 119 8.28 -14.75 -6.53
CA ASN A 119 9.50 -14.01 -6.88
C ASN A 119 9.23 -12.70 -7.61
N GLN A 120 7.96 -12.29 -7.72
CA GLN A 120 7.55 -11.04 -8.38
C GLN A 120 6.83 -10.13 -7.40
N VAL A 121 6.83 -8.83 -7.68
CA VAL A 121 6.05 -7.85 -6.92
C VAL A 121 4.56 -8.10 -7.18
N PRO A 122 3.70 -8.11 -6.15
CA PRO A 122 2.27 -8.31 -6.36
C PRO A 122 1.69 -7.32 -7.37
N HIS A 123 0.89 -7.85 -8.31
CA HIS A 123 0.26 -7.04 -9.33
C HIS A 123 -0.99 -7.73 -9.86
N VAL A 124 -1.87 -6.97 -10.50
CA VAL A 124 -3.03 -7.51 -11.21
C VAL A 124 -2.73 -7.48 -12.72
N LYS A 125 -3.27 -8.44 -13.43
CA LYS A 125 -3.29 -8.38 -14.89
C LYS A 125 -4.45 -7.47 -15.33
N LEU A 126 -4.27 -6.73 -16.41
CA LEU A 126 -5.33 -5.86 -16.92
C LEU A 126 -6.64 -6.63 -17.16
N GLU A 127 -6.55 -7.86 -17.66
CA GLU A 127 -7.73 -8.72 -17.90
C GLU A 127 -8.52 -9.04 -16.61
N TRP A 128 -7.88 -8.95 -15.43
CA TRP A 128 -8.56 -9.20 -14.15
C TRP A 128 -9.48 -8.04 -13.74
N LEU A 129 -9.34 -6.88 -14.38
CA LEU A 129 -10.23 -5.75 -14.13
C LEU A 129 -11.62 -5.98 -14.72
N GLU A 130 -11.74 -6.91 -15.67
CA GLU A 130 -13.03 -7.23 -16.30
C GLU A 130 -14.05 -7.67 -15.23
N GLY A 131 -15.15 -6.93 -15.13
CA GLY A 131 -16.20 -7.17 -14.12
C GLY A 131 -15.88 -6.59 -12.74
N GLU A 132 -14.70 -6.00 -12.52
CA GLU A 132 -14.31 -5.48 -11.20
C GLU A 132 -14.22 -3.94 -11.16
N THR A 133 -14.55 -3.25 -12.25
CA THR A 133 -14.44 -1.78 -12.31
C THR A 133 -15.68 -1.04 -11.84
N ASP A 134 -16.81 -1.73 -11.65
CA ASP A 134 -18.04 -1.05 -11.22
C ASP A 134 -17.86 -0.47 -9.80
N GLY A 135 -18.15 0.84 -9.68
CA GLY A 135 -17.98 1.56 -8.42
C GLY A 135 -16.52 1.84 -8.08
N VAL A 136 -15.59 1.70 -9.06
CA VAL A 136 -14.18 2.04 -8.90
C VAL A 136 -13.84 3.19 -9.84
N ILE A 137 -13.12 4.19 -9.34
CA ILE A 137 -12.50 5.27 -10.12
C ILE A 137 -11.00 4.97 -10.20
N ALA A 138 -10.41 5.13 -11.38
CA ALA A 138 -8.98 4.89 -11.61
C ALA A 138 -8.26 6.18 -11.94
N LEU A 139 -7.09 6.38 -11.32
CA LEU A 139 -6.12 7.41 -11.70
C LEU A 139 -4.92 6.70 -12.32
N THR A 140 -4.26 7.32 -13.29
CA THR A 140 -3.23 6.63 -14.09
C THR A 140 -1.88 6.43 -13.36
N GLY A 141 -1.75 6.87 -12.09
CA GLY A 141 -0.62 6.47 -11.23
C GLY A 141 0.62 7.35 -11.28
N GLY A 142 0.48 8.59 -11.73
CA GLY A 142 1.60 9.54 -11.70
C GLY A 142 2.82 9.05 -12.48
N PRO A 143 4.04 9.40 -12.03
CA PRO A 143 5.29 9.03 -12.74
C PRO A 143 5.50 7.53 -12.88
N ASP A 144 5.08 6.74 -11.89
CA ASP A 144 5.21 5.27 -11.89
C ASP A 144 4.05 4.59 -12.62
N GLY A 145 3.11 5.38 -13.17
CA GLY A 145 1.95 4.90 -13.89
C GLY A 145 2.28 4.30 -15.26
N PRO A 146 1.44 3.36 -15.73
CA PRO A 146 1.71 2.65 -16.99
C PRO A 146 1.73 3.55 -18.21
N ILE A 147 0.99 4.66 -18.18
CA ILE A 147 0.94 5.63 -19.26
C ILE A 147 2.16 6.54 -19.21
N SER A 148 2.51 7.05 -18.03
CA SER A 148 3.66 7.95 -17.84
C SER A 148 4.98 7.25 -18.21
N LEU A 149 5.17 6.03 -17.74
CA LEU A 149 6.37 5.25 -18.06
C LEU A 149 6.49 4.98 -19.58
N ALA A 150 5.38 4.64 -20.22
CA ALA A 150 5.37 4.43 -21.66
C ALA A 150 5.62 5.75 -22.41
N MET A 151 5.04 6.87 -21.95
CA MET A 151 5.21 8.19 -22.57
C MET A 151 6.68 8.61 -22.69
N LEU A 152 7.50 8.20 -21.73
CA LEU A 152 8.94 8.52 -21.70
C LEU A 152 9.75 7.77 -22.78
N THR A 153 9.22 6.65 -23.30
CA THR A 153 9.96 5.76 -24.20
C THR A 153 9.24 5.52 -25.53
N ASP A 154 7.92 5.34 -25.49
CA ASP A 154 7.10 5.01 -26.66
C ASP A 154 5.69 5.62 -26.48
N PRO A 155 5.45 6.83 -26.99
CA PRO A 155 4.13 7.46 -26.91
C PRO A 155 3.00 6.66 -27.57
N ALA A 156 3.29 5.82 -28.57
CA ALA A 156 2.27 4.97 -29.18
C ALA A 156 1.80 3.88 -28.19
N LEU A 157 2.73 3.30 -27.44
CA LEU A 157 2.41 2.36 -26.38
C LEU A 157 1.61 3.05 -25.25
N ALA A 158 1.96 4.29 -24.90
CA ALA A 158 1.22 5.07 -23.92
C ALA A 158 -0.25 5.25 -24.36
N ALA A 159 -0.47 5.61 -25.62
CA ALA A 159 -1.81 5.77 -26.19
C ALA A 159 -2.59 4.46 -26.17
N GLN A 160 -1.95 3.35 -26.54
CA GLN A 160 -2.56 2.01 -26.51
C GLN A 160 -2.99 1.60 -25.08
N ARG A 161 -2.09 1.78 -24.09
CA ARG A 161 -2.41 1.47 -22.70
C ARG A 161 -3.55 2.35 -22.17
N CYS A 162 -3.54 3.63 -22.55
CA CYS A 162 -4.60 4.57 -22.19
C CYS A 162 -5.96 4.10 -22.73
N GLU A 163 -6.02 3.67 -23.99
CA GLU A 163 -7.24 3.14 -24.61
C GLU A 163 -7.76 1.90 -23.86
N ARG A 164 -6.86 0.99 -23.50
CA ARG A 164 -7.25 -0.22 -22.76
C ARG A 164 -7.82 0.11 -21.39
N LEU A 165 -7.23 1.10 -20.67
CA LEU A 165 -7.77 1.56 -19.39
C LEU A 165 -9.11 2.29 -19.61
N GLN A 166 -9.23 3.10 -20.66
CA GLN A 166 -10.49 3.78 -20.98
C GLN A 166 -11.60 2.78 -21.29
N GLN A 167 -11.30 1.69 -21.98
CA GLN A 167 -12.26 0.61 -22.23
C GLN A 167 -12.74 -0.03 -20.92
N ALA A 168 -11.83 -0.19 -19.94
CA ALA A 168 -12.15 -0.83 -18.65
C ALA A 168 -12.95 0.10 -17.72
N PHE A 169 -12.61 1.39 -17.67
CA PHE A 169 -13.16 2.31 -16.66
C PHE A 169 -14.16 3.33 -17.23
N GLY A 170 -14.14 3.57 -18.54
CA GLY A 170 -15.06 4.55 -19.17
C GLY A 170 -14.82 5.96 -18.62
N ASP A 171 -15.90 6.60 -18.15
CA ASP A 171 -15.90 7.94 -17.54
C ASP A 171 -15.30 7.99 -16.15
N ARG A 172 -14.78 6.86 -15.66
CA ARG A 172 -14.17 6.76 -14.34
C ARG A 172 -12.63 6.66 -14.40
N LEU A 173 -12.04 6.99 -15.55
CA LEU A 173 -10.59 7.08 -15.73
C LEU A 173 -10.16 8.55 -15.74
N TYR A 174 -9.12 8.88 -14.98
CA TYR A 174 -8.53 10.22 -14.91
C TYR A 174 -7.03 10.12 -15.17
N VAL A 175 -6.52 11.02 -16.03
CA VAL A 175 -5.07 11.10 -16.29
C VAL A 175 -4.43 11.91 -15.15
N GLU A 176 -3.58 11.25 -14.38
CA GLU A 176 -2.98 11.80 -13.18
C GLU A 176 -1.70 12.57 -13.51
N LEU A 177 -1.61 13.78 -12.98
CA LEU A 177 -0.42 14.64 -13.08
C LEU A 177 0.13 14.94 -11.68
N GLN A 178 1.45 14.83 -11.55
CA GLN A 178 2.18 15.16 -10.31
C GLN A 178 3.31 16.12 -10.64
N ARG A 179 3.66 16.99 -9.68
CA ARG A 179 4.71 18.00 -9.84
C ARG A 179 5.59 18.07 -8.59
N HIS A 180 6.53 17.13 -8.47
CA HIS A 180 7.56 17.11 -7.42
C HIS A 180 8.90 17.64 -7.95
N GLY A 181 8.92 18.12 -9.20
CA GLY A 181 10.11 18.65 -9.82
C GLY A 181 11.09 17.60 -10.32
N THR A 182 10.62 16.36 -10.53
CA THR A 182 11.47 15.32 -11.08
C THR A 182 11.61 15.48 -12.60
N GLU A 183 12.70 14.96 -13.16
CA GLU A 183 12.95 15.01 -14.61
C GLU A 183 11.91 14.18 -15.37
N ALA A 184 11.52 13.04 -14.81
CA ALA A 184 10.53 12.15 -15.43
C ALA A 184 9.18 12.86 -15.59
N GLU A 185 8.73 13.54 -14.53
CA GLU A 185 7.47 14.31 -14.58
C GLU A 185 7.52 15.37 -15.67
N ARG A 186 8.58 16.20 -15.68
CA ARG A 186 8.70 17.28 -16.67
C ARG A 186 8.67 16.77 -18.10
N ARG A 187 9.31 15.63 -18.35
CA ARG A 187 9.36 15.04 -19.71
C ARG A 187 8.04 14.43 -20.14
N ALA A 188 7.30 13.82 -19.23
CA ALA A 188 6.05 13.13 -19.56
C ALA A 188 4.84 14.08 -19.62
N GLU A 189 4.83 15.15 -18.82
CA GLU A 189 3.65 15.98 -18.56
C GLU A 189 2.98 16.49 -19.83
N GLY A 190 3.76 17.09 -20.74
CA GLY A 190 3.21 17.63 -22.01
C GLY A 190 2.48 16.57 -22.81
N GLY A 191 3.11 15.40 -22.99
CA GLY A 191 2.52 14.29 -23.72
C GLY A 191 1.28 13.70 -23.03
N LEU A 192 1.28 13.69 -21.70
CA LEU A 192 0.10 13.23 -20.93
C LEU A 192 -1.09 14.18 -21.10
N ILE A 193 -0.82 15.49 -21.08
CA ILE A 193 -1.86 16.53 -21.28
C ILE A 193 -2.45 16.39 -22.67
N ASP A 194 -1.59 16.33 -23.71
CA ASP A 194 -2.03 16.17 -25.09
C ASP A 194 -2.86 14.90 -25.25
N LEU A 195 -2.38 13.78 -24.72
CA LEU A 195 -3.09 12.51 -24.79
C LEU A 195 -4.47 12.57 -24.11
N ALA A 196 -4.54 13.22 -22.94
CA ALA A 196 -5.79 13.37 -22.20
C ALA A 196 -6.82 14.15 -23.02
N TYR A 197 -6.41 15.28 -23.61
CA TYR A 197 -7.31 16.09 -24.43
C TYR A 197 -7.72 15.35 -25.72
N ASP A 198 -6.78 14.67 -26.37
CA ASP A 198 -7.08 13.90 -27.59
C ASP A 198 -8.08 12.78 -27.36
N LYS A 199 -8.01 12.13 -26.18
CA LYS A 199 -8.91 11.03 -25.80
C LYS A 199 -10.17 11.50 -25.07
N GLY A 200 -10.30 12.80 -24.79
CA GLY A 200 -11.41 13.36 -24.04
C GLY A 200 -11.46 12.85 -22.59
N LEU A 201 -10.28 12.60 -21.98
CA LEU A 201 -10.16 12.15 -20.60
C LEU A 201 -9.89 13.32 -19.65
N PRO A 202 -10.51 13.36 -18.48
CA PRO A 202 -10.21 14.42 -17.51
C PRO A 202 -8.82 14.26 -16.91
N LEU A 203 -8.16 15.41 -16.68
CA LEU A 203 -6.91 15.48 -15.92
C LEU A 203 -7.24 15.51 -14.42
N VAL A 204 -6.33 15.01 -13.59
CA VAL A 204 -6.43 15.14 -12.14
C VAL A 204 -5.05 15.44 -11.54
N ALA A 205 -5.00 16.45 -10.67
CA ALA A 205 -3.78 16.85 -9.97
C ALA A 205 -3.66 16.06 -8.67
N THR A 206 -2.50 15.42 -8.44
CA THR A 206 -2.24 14.75 -7.15
C THR A 206 -0.86 15.14 -6.63
N ASN A 207 -0.58 14.79 -5.37
CA ASN A 207 0.70 15.08 -4.75
C ASN A 207 1.44 13.85 -4.21
N GLU A 208 0.78 12.74 -4.03
CA GLU A 208 1.38 11.50 -3.52
C GLU A 208 2.33 11.72 -2.32
N PRO A 209 1.84 12.32 -1.20
CA PRO A 209 2.73 12.57 -0.07
C PRO A 209 3.09 11.29 0.68
N HIS A 210 4.38 11.16 1.03
CA HIS A 210 4.92 10.04 1.81
C HIS A 210 5.31 10.46 3.23
N PHE A 211 5.48 11.76 3.48
CA PHE A 211 5.85 12.31 4.79
C PHE A 211 5.14 13.66 5.02
N ALA A 212 5.15 14.14 6.27
CA ALA A 212 4.29 15.24 6.66
C ALA A 212 4.83 16.62 6.27
N SER A 213 6.14 16.84 6.43
CA SER A 213 6.74 18.17 6.26
C SER A 213 8.17 18.06 5.73
N THR A 214 8.71 19.17 5.28
CA THR A 214 10.08 19.23 4.76
C THR A 214 11.12 18.74 5.79
N GLU A 215 10.87 18.98 7.08
CA GLU A 215 11.75 18.54 8.16
C GLU A 215 11.83 17.02 8.28
N ASP A 216 10.82 16.30 7.79
CA ASP A 216 10.77 14.84 7.83
C ASP A 216 11.56 14.20 6.68
N TYR A 217 12.03 14.99 5.72
CA TYR A 217 12.63 14.49 4.48
C TYR A 217 13.84 13.57 4.74
N GLU A 218 14.79 14.02 5.57
CA GLU A 218 16.00 13.24 5.86
C GLU A 218 15.68 11.92 6.54
N ALA A 219 14.73 11.94 7.49
CA ALA A 219 14.30 10.72 8.18
C ALA A 219 13.59 9.77 7.22
N HIS A 220 12.81 10.31 6.27
CA HIS A 220 12.14 9.53 5.25
C HIS A 220 13.14 8.91 4.26
N ASP A 221 14.16 9.67 3.86
CA ASP A 221 15.22 9.16 2.98
C ASP A 221 15.99 8.00 3.65
N ALA A 222 16.23 8.10 4.96
CA ALA A 222 16.83 7.00 5.73
C ALA A 222 15.90 5.76 5.74
N LEU A 223 14.57 5.95 5.80
CA LEU A 223 13.61 4.85 5.72
C LEU A 223 13.72 4.11 4.38
N LEU A 224 13.85 4.85 3.26
CA LEU A 224 14.02 4.25 1.93
C LEU A 224 15.35 3.48 1.82
N CYS A 225 16.41 3.97 2.46
CA CYS A 225 17.68 3.26 2.53
C CYS A 225 17.53 1.93 3.28
N ILE A 226 16.81 1.93 4.41
CA ILE A 226 16.52 0.70 5.16
C ILE A 226 15.73 -0.27 4.27
N ALA A 227 14.73 0.22 3.55
CA ALA A 227 13.87 -0.59 2.68
C ALA A 227 14.67 -1.31 1.58
N SER A 228 15.65 -0.60 0.99
CA SER A 228 16.42 -1.09 -0.16
C SER A 228 17.75 -1.76 0.24
N GLY A 229 18.13 -1.70 1.52
CA GLY A 229 19.43 -2.18 2.00
C GLY A 229 20.60 -1.34 1.47
N LYS A 230 20.36 -0.06 1.18
CA LYS A 230 21.35 0.87 0.62
C LYS A 230 21.83 1.84 1.70
N LEU A 231 22.97 2.49 1.45
CA LEU A 231 23.49 3.55 2.31
C LEU A 231 23.02 4.92 1.80
N ILE A 232 22.87 5.88 2.70
CA ILE A 232 22.49 7.26 2.37
C ILE A 232 23.48 7.88 1.36
N ALA A 233 24.77 7.52 1.45
CA ALA A 233 25.81 8.03 0.55
C ALA A 233 25.77 7.46 -0.87
N GLU A 234 25.01 6.40 -1.10
CA GLU A 234 24.88 5.81 -2.44
C GLU A 234 23.92 6.65 -3.30
N THR A 235 24.31 6.86 -4.56
CA THR A 235 23.52 7.64 -5.52
C THR A 235 22.58 6.76 -6.37
N ASP A 236 22.94 5.47 -6.53
CA ASP A 236 22.13 4.51 -7.28
C ASP A 236 21.05 3.90 -6.37
N ARG A 237 20.05 4.68 -6.02
CA ARG A 237 18.94 4.26 -5.17
C ARG A 237 17.68 5.10 -5.40
N VAL A 238 16.56 4.59 -4.97
CA VAL A 238 15.30 5.35 -5.00
C VAL A 238 15.42 6.54 -4.06
N GLN A 239 15.13 7.72 -4.57
CA GLN A 239 15.12 8.96 -3.80
C GLN A 239 13.86 9.75 -4.16
N PHE A 240 13.18 10.26 -3.16
CA PHE A 240 12.11 11.23 -3.36
C PHE A 240 12.68 12.65 -3.24
N THR A 241 11.89 13.63 -3.59
CA THR A 241 12.24 15.03 -3.39
C THR A 241 11.57 15.55 -2.11
N PRO A 242 12.03 16.66 -1.53
CA PRO A 242 11.33 17.29 -0.40
C PRO A 242 9.87 17.65 -0.73
N ASP A 243 9.50 17.69 -2.00
CA ASP A 243 8.14 18.01 -2.45
C ASP A 243 7.15 16.85 -2.33
N HIS A 244 7.61 15.64 -1.99
CA HIS A 244 6.74 14.51 -1.66
C HIS A 244 6.18 14.61 -0.22
N ARG A 245 6.21 15.81 0.36
CA ARG A 245 5.54 16.10 1.63
C ARG A 245 4.06 16.40 1.43
N PHE A 246 3.29 16.36 2.50
CA PHE A 246 1.88 16.73 2.45
C PHE A 246 1.75 18.24 2.18
N LYS A 247 1.37 18.62 0.98
CA LYS A 247 1.15 20.04 0.59
C LYS A 247 -0.26 20.49 0.99
N THR A 248 -0.40 21.77 1.31
CA THR A 248 -1.70 22.38 1.58
C THR A 248 -2.49 22.61 0.28
N ARG A 249 -3.81 22.79 0.41
CA ARG A 249 -4.67 23.14 -0.75
C ARG A 249 -4.19 24.41 -1.46
N ALA A 250 -3.72 25.38 -0.66
CA ALA A 250 -3.21 26.64 -1.23
C ALA A 250 -1.94 26.43 -2.07
N GLU A 251 -1.03 25.56 -1.60
CA GLU A 251 0.18 25.22 -2.35
C GLU A 251 -0.17 24.45 -3.64
N MET A 252 -1.11 23.51 -3.58
CA MET A 252 -1.55 22.78 -4.77
C MET A 252 -2.24 23.71 -5.77
N ALA A 253 -3.03 24.68 -5.30
CA ALA A 253 -3.68 25.67 -6.17
C ALA A 253 -2.66 26.55 -6.90
N VAL A 254 -1.55 26.89 -6.24
CA VAL A 254 -0.46 27.64 -6.90
C VAL A 254 0.30 26.75 -7.88
N LEU A 255 0.59 25.51 -7.47
CA LEU A 255 1.37 24.54 -8.26
C LEU A 255 0.68 24.18 -9.59
N PHE A 256 -0.65 24.11 -9.61
CA PHE A 256 -1.46 23.76 -10.80
C PHE A 256 -2.32 24.96 -11.25
N ALA A 257 -1.84 26.19 -11.07
CA ALA A 257 -2.58 27.39 -11.45
C ALA A 257 -2.85 27.46 -12.97
N ASP A 258 -1.99 26.81 -13.76
CA ASP A 258 -2.12 26.70 -15.22
C ASP A 258 -3.12 25.62 -15.67
N LEU A 259 -3.51 24.68 -14.79
CA LEU A 259 -4.42 23.55 -15.07
C LEU A 259 -5.53 23.49 -14.00
N PRO A 260 -6.39 24.52 -13.94
CA PRO A 260 -7.44 24.55 -12.89
C PRO A 260 -8.45 23.40 -12.99
N GLU A 261 -8.66 22.83 -14.19
CA GLU A 261 -9.54 21.69 -14.40
C GLU A 261 -9.00 20.43 -13.69
N ALA A 262 -7.67 20.27 -13.62
CA ALA A 262 -7.07 19.14 -12.92
C ALA A 262 -7.31 19.22 -11.41
N LEU A 263 -7.35 20.44 -10.85
CA LEU A 263 -7.73 20.67 -9.45
C LEU A 263 -9.22 20.42 -9.25
N ALA A 264 -10.08 20.93 -10.15
CA ALA A 264 -11.53 20.76 -10.07
C ALA A 264 -11.91 19.27 -10.10
N SER A 265 -11.22 18.45 -10.89
CA SER A 265 -11.44 17.01 -10.96
C SER A 265 -11.26 16.33 -9.59
N THR A 266 -10.35 16.84 -8.74
CA THR A 266 -10.15 16.24 -7.41
C THR A 266 -11.41 16.37 -6.55
N VAL A 267 -12.09 17.50 -6.66
CA VAL A 267 -13.34 17.75 -5.91
C VAL A 267 -14.48 16.91 -6.51
N GLU A 268 -14.57 16.83 -7.84
CA GLU A 268 -15.55 15.98 -8.52
C GLU A 268 -15.41 14.52 -8.09
N ILE A 269 -14.18 13.98 -8.12
CA ILE A 269 -13.90 12.61 -7.69
C ILE A 269 -14.33 12.42 -6.23
N ALA A 270 -14.00 13.37 -5.37
CA ALA A 270 -14.40 13.30 -3.95
C ALA A 270 -15.92 13.24 -3.78
N GLN A 271 -16.68 13.97 -4.62
CA GLN A 271 -18.13 13.92 -4.61
C GLN A 271 -18.67 12.56 -5.12
N ARG A 272 -17.98 11.93 -6.07
CA ARG A 272 -18.33 10.61 -6.60
C ARG A 272 -18.02 9.48 -5.61
N CYS A 273 -17.10 9.68 -4.66
CA CYS A 273 -16.61 8.67 -3.71
C CYS A 273 -17.33 8.78 -2.35
N ALA A 274 -18.61 8.46 -2.34
CA ALA A 274 -19.49 8.65 -1.16
C ALA A 274 -19.46 7.48 -0.15
N TYR A 275 -18.80 6.37 -0.47
CA TYR A 275 -18.77 5.16 0.38
C TYR A 275 -17.61 5.21 1.38
N ARG A 276 -17.88 4.76 2.62
CA ARG A 276 -16.82 4.48 3.59
C ARG A 276 -17.08 3.15 4.31
N PRO A 277 -16.03 2.37 4.61
CA PRO A 277 -16.21 1.15 5.41
C PRO A 277 -16.62 1.49 6.85
N LEU A 278 -17.49 0.67 7.41
CA LEU A 278 -17.98 0.79 8.78
C LEU A 278 -17.63 -0.47 9.56
N THR A 279 -17.38 -0.28 10.86
CA THR A 279 -17.16 -1.41 11.78
C THR A 279 -18.39 -2.33 11.77
N ARG A 280 -18.17 -3.61 11.62
CA ARG A 280 -19.20 -4.65 11.65
C ARG A 280 -18.92 -5.64 12.79
N LYS A 281 -19.94 -6.35 13.23
CA LYS A 281 -19.76 -7.43 14.19
C LYS A 281 -18.82 -8.50 13.61
N PRO A 282 -17.92 -9.08 14.43
CA PRO A 282 -17.03 -10.12 13.93
C PRO A 282 -17.80 -11.26 13.27
N ILE A 283 -17.33 -11.68 12.10
CA ILE A 283 -17.89 -12.79 11.36
C ILE A 283 -16.91 -13.96 11.48
N LEU A 284 -17.37 -15.03 12.11
CA LEU A 284 -16.58 -16.27 12.18
C LEU A 284 -16.79 -17.03 10.88
N PRO A 285 -15.72 -17.36 10.13
CA PRO A 285 -15.87 -18.14 8.92
C PRO A 285 -16.42 -19.53 9.25
N LEU A 286 -17.32 -20.02 8.41
CA LEU A 286 -17.84 -21.37 8.52
C LEU A 286 -16.81 -22.32 7.90
N PHE A 287 -16.18 -23.14 8.73
CA PHE A 287 -15.27 -24.17 8.26
C PHE A 287 -16.07 -25.44 8.03
N THR A 288 -16.50 -25.65 6.80
CA THR A 288 -17.22 -26.87 6.40
C THR A 288 -16.48 -27.54 5.25
N VAL A 289 -16.11 -28.78 5.47
CA VAL A 289 -15.58 -29.63 4.42
C VAL A 289 -16.70 -30.58 4.01
N GLY A 290 -17.42 -30.22 2.97
CA GLY A 290 -18.29 -31.13 2.24
C GLY A 290 -19.62 -31.52 2.85
N ALA A 291 -20.18 -30.77 3.82
CA ALA A 291 -21.52 -31.07 4.32
C ALA A 291 -22.31 -29.80 4.71
N SER A 292 -23.59 -29.82 4.45
CA SER A 292 -24.50 -28.74 4.89
C SER A 292 -24.61 -28.75 6.43
N VAL A 293 -24.15 -27.71 7.10
CA VAL A 293 -24.30 -27.54 8.55
C VAL A 293 -25.49 -26.61 8.82
N SER A 294 -26.41 -27.22 9.59
CA SER A 294 -27.55 -26.38 10.02
C SER A 294 -27.08 -25.24 10.93
N UNK A 295 -27.65 -24.19 10.83
CA UNK A 295 -27.39 -22.98 11.57
C UNK A 295 -27.25 -23.17 13.03
N UNK A 296 -27.75 -24.08 13.47
CA UNK A 296 -27.59 -24.45 14.84
C UNK A 296 -26.20 -24.88 15.19
N UNK A 297 -25.74 -25.42 14.33
CA UNK A 297 -24.40 -25.89 14.53
C UNK A 297 -23.40 -24.73 14.57
N UNK A 298 -23.76 -23.81 13.87
CA UNK A 298 -22.99 -22.64 13.85
C UNK A 298 -23.10 -21.86 15.15
N UNK A 299 -24.06 -21.89 15.63
CA UNK A 299 -24.27 -21.27 16.87
C UNK A 299 -23.60 -22.03 18.01
N UNK A 300 -23.62 -23.18 17.85
CA UNK A 300 -22.95 -23.98 18.84
C UNK A 300 -21.44 -23.85 18.72
N UNK A 301 -21.16 -23.72 17.65
CA UNK A 301 -19.75 -23.50 17.39
C UNK A 301 -19.29 -22.13 17.91
N UNK A 302 -20.07 -21.28 17.73
CA UNK A 302 -19.83 -19.98 18.22
C UNK A 302 -19.83 -19.92 19.71
N UNK A 303 -20.56 -20.57 20.14
CA UNK A 303 -20.62 -20.64 21.55
C UNK A 303 -19.45 -21.41 22.14
N UNK A 304 -19.18 -22.27 21.49
CA UNK A 304 -18.07 -23.06 21.94
C UNK A 304 -16.75 -22.30 21.77
N UNK A 305 -16.76 -21.59 20.83
CA UNK A 305 -15.62 -20.75 20.62
C UNK A 305 -15.52 -19.62 21.63
N UNK A 306 -16.52 -19.25 21.95
CA UNK A 306 -16.55 -18.26 22.94
C UNK A 306 -16.22 -18.81 24.31
N UNK A 307 -16.55 -19.88 24.43
CA UNK A 307 -16.21 -20.50 25.67
C UNK A 307 -14.75 -20.94 25.72
N UNK A 308 -14.41 -21.17 24.75
CA UNK A 308 -13.05 -21.58 24.67
C UNK A 308 -12.08 -20.40 24.91
N UNK A 309 -12.49 -19.45 24.56
CA UNK A 309 -11.74 -18.28 24.80
C UNK A 309 -11.73 -17.85 26.26
N UNK A 310 -12.48 -18.32 26.79
CA UNK A 310 -12.54 -17.98 28.20
C UNK A 310 -11.83 -18.99 29.08
N GLN A 311 -11.48 -20.15 28.70
CA GLN A 311 -10.70 -21.12 29.47
C GLN A 311 -9.20 -20.79 29.43
N PRO A 312 -8.58 -20.70 30.62
CA PRO A 312 -7.12 -20.53 30.61
C PRO A 312 -6.46 -21.79 30.03
N PRO A 313 -5.29 -21.65 29.38
CA PRO A 313 -4.61 -22.82 28.80
C PRO A 313 -4.35 -23.89 29.87
N PRO A 314 -4.46 -25.15 29.52
CA PRO A 314 -4.22 -26.22 30.48
C PRO A 314 -2.81 -26.08 31.10
N LYS A 315 -2.72 -26.08 32.41
CA LYS A 315 -1.44 -25.97 33.10
C LYS A 315 -0.57 -27.13 32.65
N ARG A 316 0.60 -26.82 32.15
CA ARG A 316 1.59 -27.85 31.84
C ARG A 316 1.87 -28.65 33.09
N PRO A 317 1.87 -29.97 33.04
CA PRO A 317 2.20 -30.77 34.24
C PRO A 317 3.59 -30.38 34.71
N SER A 318 3.69 -29.99 36.00
CA SER A 318 4.98 -29.65 36.60
C SER A 318 5.79 -30.93 36.73
N CYS A 319 7.07 -30.86 36.38
CA CYS A 319 7.99 -31.99 36.51
C CYS A 319 8.32 -32.38 37.96
N ALA A 320 7.52 -31.92 38.95
CA ALA A 320 7.84 -32.06 40.34
C ALA A 320 6.93 -33.07 41.09
N ALA A 321 6.48 -34.13 40.42
CA ALA A 321 5.82 -35.21 41.12
C ALA A 321 6.29 -36.56 40.58
N ARG A 322 7.43 -36.99 41.06
CA ARG A 322 7.87 -38.38 40.87
C ARG A 322 7.53 -39.15 42.16
N PRO A 323 6.64 -40.12 42.13
CA PRO A 323 6.56 -41.04 43.26
C PRO A 323 7.74 -42.01 43.23
N SER A 324 8.37 -42.15 44.37
CA SER A 324 9.46 -43.10 44.59
C SER A 324 8.92 -44.52 44.62
N ARG A 325 9.17 -45.31 43.59
CA ARG A 325 9.24 -46.78 43.72
C ARG A 325 9.95 -47.35 42.48
N ALA A 326 10.97 -48.12 42.79
CA ALA A 326 11.82 -48.79 41.84
C ALA A 326 11.19 -50.01 41.20
N SER A 327 11.43 -50.18 39.90
CA SER A 327 11.52 -51.51 39.24
C SER A 327 12.21 -51.35 37.89
N PRO A 328 13.03 -52.32 37.51
CA PRO A 328 13.95 -52.18 36.39
C PRO A 328 13.38 -52.73 35.07
N SER A 329 13.28 -51.91 34.07
CA SER A 329 13.38 -52.36 32.67
C SER A 329 13.56 -51.09 31.81
N GLY A 330 14.66 -51.09 31.09
CA GLY A 330 15.10 -49.94 30.32
C GLY A 330 14.35 -49.73 29.02
N SER A 331 13.97 -48.52 28.82
CA SER A 331 13.85 -47.94 27.46
C SER A 331 14.07 -46.43 27.58
N ALA A 332 15.13 -45.97 26.97
CA ALA A 332 15.55 -44.58 27.04
C ALA A 332 14.64 -43.69 26.23
N CYS A 333 14.09 -42.67 26.87
CA CYS A 333 13.34 -41.59 26.17
C CYS A 333 14.33 -40.65 25.47
N THR A 334 14.32 -40.66 24.16
CA THR A 334 15.28 -39.96 23.27
C THR A 334 14.93 -38.46 23.08
N ALA A 335 14.09 -37.88 23.94
CA ALA A 335 13.53 -36.54 23.65
C ALA A 335 14.17 -35.37 24.45
N CYS A 336 15.27 -35.60 25.17
CA CYS A 336 15.87 -34.55 26.01
C CYS A 336 17.37 -34.34 25.80
N ARG A 337 17.80 -34.32 24.53
CA ARG A 337 19.18 -33.90 24.24
C ARG A 337 19.22 -32.90 23.06
N ARG A 338 18.98 -31.63 23.37
CA ARG A 338 19.56 -30.53 22.60
C ARG A 338 20.14 -29.55 23.61
N GLY A 339 21.44 -29.67 23.82
CA GLY A 339 22.19 -28.83 24.75
C GLY A 339 22.45 -27.44 24.17
N ARG A 340 22.41 -26.45 25.02
CA ARG A 340 22.89 -25.10 24.73
C ARG A 340 24.41 -25.14 24.47
N PRO A 341 24.91 -24.38 23.51
CA PRO A 341 26.37 -24.22 23.36
C PRO A 341 26.90 -23.36 24.53
N ARG A 342 27.99 -23.84 25.15
CA ARG A 342 28.72 -23.11 26.19
C ARG A 342 29.54 -21.99 25.53
N ARG A 343 29.42 -20.78 26.05
CA ARG A 343 30.37 -19.70 25.79
C ARG A 343 31.68 -20.05 26.49
N THR A 344 32.71 -20.23 25.72
CA THR A 344 34.06 -20.27 26.25
C THR A 344 34.66 -18.85 26.21
N THR A 345 34.90 -18.29 27.39
CA THR A 345 35.71 -17.10 27.56
C THR A 345 37.16 -17.53 27.63
N THR A 346 37.96 -17.16 26.66
CA THR A 346 39.39 -17.21 26.79
C THR A 346 39.92 -15.78 26.80
N SER A 347 40.40 -15.38 27.96
CA SER A 347 41.27 -14.23 28.15
C SER A 347 42.69 -14.64 27.74
N ASP A 348 43.31 -13.87 26.88
CA ASP A 348 44.76 -13.75 26.86
C ASP A 348 45.16 -12.51 26.07
N SER A 349 45.77 -11.58 26.78
CA SER A 349 46.62 -10.54 26.23
C SER A 349 48.08 -11.04 26.22
N PRO A 350 48.90 -10.65 25.25
CA PRO A 350 50.10 -9.93 25.69
C PRO A 350 50.63 -8.85 24.72
N SER A 351 51.03 -7.86 25.29
CA SER A 351 52.20 -6.93 25.23
C SER A 351 52.99 -6.81 23.93
N SER A 352 53.12 -5.57 23.54
CA SER A 352 54.31 -4.79 23.14
C SER A 352 55.22 -5.26 21.98
N SER A 353 55.46 -4.41 20.98
CA SER A 353 56.62 -3.55 20.86
C SER A 353 56.74 -2.93 19.46
N THR A 354 56.88 -1.66 19.45
CA THR A 354 57.78 -0.75 18.71
C THR A 354 58.27 -1.14 17.31
N SER A 355 58.03 -0.33 16.33
CA SER A 355 59.04 0.58 15.73
C SER A 355 58.55 1.14 14.38
N SER A 356 58.61 2.45 14.24
CA SER A 356 58.75 3.24 13.00
C SER A 356 60.25 3.30 12.65
N PRO A 357 60.75 3.75 11.51
CA PRO A 357 60.14 4.51 10.43
C PRO A 357 60.63 4.14 9.01
N ALA A 358 60.04 4.67 7.99
CA ALA A 358 60.57 5.40 6.82
C ALA A 358 59.44 5.53 5.77
#